data_73d027de78fbc2298a0f4837ce6716e4
#
_entry.id   73d027de78fbc2298a0f4837ce6716e4
#
_cell.length_a   1.000
_cell.length_b   1.000
_cell.length_c   1.000
_cell.angle_alpha   90.00
_cell.angle_beta   90.00
_cell.angle_gamma   90.00
#
_symmetry.space_group_name_H-M   'P 1'
#
loop_
_entity.id
_entity.type
_entity.pdbx_description
1 polymer ?
#
loop_
_entity_poly.entity_id
_entity_poly.type
_entity_poly.pdbx_seq_one_letter_code
_entity_poly.pdbx_strand_id
1 'polypeptide(L)'
;HIKWLGTKGIVKEIMGEMKNIAPEKKKEAGQLLNEFKLFVEQKYEELKAFSDSRLTTQDSRLDLSLPGDDILVGSRHPVTLMRNRIVAIFQRLGFAVAEGPEIEDDWHNFGALNLPEHHPARGMQDTFYVQTNPEWVLRTHTSNVQIREMEKGILPIRGIYPGRVYRNETVSARSHCFFHQVEGLYIDENVSFADLKQTLYFFVQEL
;
A
#
# COMPACT_ATOMS: atom_id res chain seq x y z
N HIS A 1 -4.71 34.56 -31.87
CA HIS A 1 -4.55 35.77 -32.67
C HIS A 1 -4.43 35.45 -34.16
N ILE A 2 -3.42 34.72 -34.61
CA ILE A 2 -3.08 34.47 -36.03
C ILE A 2 -4.26 33.93 -36.84
N LYS A 3 -5.02 33.00 -36.31
CA LYS A 3 -6.17 32.35 -36.98
C LYS A 3 -7.33 33.30 -37.26
N TRP A 4 -7.58 34.29 -36.41
CA TRP A 4 -8.76 35.18 -36.48
C TRP A 4 -8.40 36.59 -36.92
N LEU A 5 -7.41 37.22 -36.29
CA LEU A 5 -7.05 38.63 -36.47
C LEU A 5 -5.74 38.84 -37.26
N GLY A 6 -5.03 37.76 -37.61
CA GLY A 6 -3.78 37.85 -38.37
C GLY A 6 -3.96 38.37 -39.81
N THR A 7 -2.85 38.61 -40.51
CA THR A 7 -2.83 39.10 -41.89
C THR A 7 -3.54 38.14 -42.87
N LYS A 8 -3.61 36.86 -42.54
CA LYS A 8 -4.37 35.82 -43.28
C LYS A 8 -5.48 35.25 -42.40
N GLY A 9 -5.99 36.03 -41.43
CA GLY A 9 -7.04 35.59 -40.50
C GLY A 9 -8.44 35.62 -41.12
N ILE A 10 -9.33 34.81 -40.57
CA ILE A 10 -10.72 34.63 -41.06
C ILE A 10 -11.46 35.95 -41.19
N VAL A 11 -11.26 36.92 -40.26
CA VAL A 11 -11.91 38.24 -40.32
C VAL A 11 -11.51 39.00 -41.62
N LYS A 12 -10.24 38.94 -42.03
CA LYS A 12 -9.78 39.57 -43.25
C LYS A 12 -10.24 38.84 -44.50
N GLU A 13 -10.35 37.53 -44.48
CA GLU A 13 -10.87 36.71 -45.56
C GLU A 13 -12.32 37.08 -45.85
N ILE A 14 -13.17 37.13 -44.82
CA ILE A 14 -14.57 37.53 -44.92
C ILE A 14 -14.71 38.98 -45.40
N MET A 15 -13.84 39.91 -44.94
CA MET A 15 -13.81 41.28 -45.42
C MET A 15 -13.42 41.37 -46.91
N GLY A 16 -12.58 40.45 -47.39
CA GLY A 16 -12.19 40.38 -48.82
C GLY A 16 -13.35 39.97 -49.71
N GLU A 17 -14.28 39.15 -49.23
CA GLU A 17 -15.44 38.70 -49.99
C GLU A 17 -16.53 39.76 -50.15
N MET A 18 -16.44 40.88 -49.45
CA MET A 18 -17.35 42.03 -49.65
C MET A 18 -17.37 42.55 -51.13
N LYS A 19 -16.35 42.21 -51.92
CA LYS A 19 -16.30 42.54 -53.34
C LYS A 19 -17.39 41.85 -54.16
N ASN A 20 -17.85 40.70 -53.65
CA ASN A 20 -18.84 39.85 -54.35
C ASN A 20 -20.30 40.16 -53.97
N ILE A 21 -20.53 41.15 -53.09
CA ILE A 21 -21.86 41.48 -52.60
C ILE A 21 -22.55 42.55 -53.54
N ALA A 22 -23.85 42.39 -53.80
CA ALA A 22 -24.62 43.32 -54.60
C ALA A 22 -24.58 44.77 -54.05
N PRO A 23 -24.53 45.80 -54.91
CA PRO A 23 -24.33 47.19 -54.47
C PRO A 23 -25.31 47.69 -53.42
N GLU A 24 -26.58 47.23 -53.47
CA GLU A 24 -27.66 47.63 -52.58
C GLU A 24 -27.43 47.18 -51.12
N LYS A 25 -26.75 46.05 -50.93
CA LYS A 25 -26.50 45.43 -49.59
C LYS A 25 -25.11 45.71 -49.02
N LYS A 26 -24.23 46.38 -49.78
CA LYS A 26 -22.85 46.66 -49.35
C LYS A 26 -22.76 47.49 -48.06
N LYS A 27 -23.69 48.43 -47.87
CA LYS A 27 -23.71 49.32 -46.71
C LYS A 27 -24.03 48.54 -45.40
N GLU A 28 -25.09 47.70 -45.47
CA GLU A 28 -25.47 46.85 -44.33
C GLU A 28 -24.39 45.79 -44.00
N ALA A 29 -23.88 45.13 -45.03
CA ALA A 29 -22.82 44.15 -44.87
C ALA A 29 -21.55 44.78 -44.28
N GLY A 30 -21.19 46.02 -44.67
CA GLY A 30 -20.07 46.75 -44.11
C GLY A 30 -20.25 47.08 -42.63
N GLN A 31 -21.46 47.46 -42.22
CA GLN A 31 -21.74 47.72 -40.81
C GLN A 31 -21.63 46.44 -39.97
N LEU A 32 -22.21 45.33 -40.39
CA LEU A 32 -22.18 44.04 -39.69
C LEU A 32 -20.77 43.50 -39.60
N LEU A 33 -19.95 43.62 -40.64
CA LEU A 33 -18.56 43.18 -40.62
C LEU A 33 -17.70 44.03 -39.71
N ASN A 34 -18.00 45.31 -39.58
CA ASN A 34 -17.26 46.18 -38.66
C ASN A 34 -17.61 45.87 -37.21
N GLU A 35 -18.90 45.65 -36.91
CA GLU A 35 -19.36 45.18 -35.59
C GLU A 35 -18.76 43.85 -35.23
N PHE A 36 -18.76 42.91 -36.18
CA PHE A 36 -18.13 41.59 -35.96
C PHE A 36 -16.61 41.68 -35.67
N LYS A 37 -15.91 42.55 -36.41
CA LYS A 37 -14.50 42.81 -36.18
C LYS A 37 -14.26 43.34 -34.76
N LEU A 38 -15.00 44.38 -34.37
CA LEU A 38 -14.90 44.94 -33.01
C LEU A 38 -15.22 43.92 -31.91
N PHE A 39 -16.22 43.09 -32.13
CA PHE A 39 -16.56 42.02 -31.20
C PHE A 39 -15.41 41.01 -31.03
N VAL A 40 -14.79 40.58 -32.15
CA VAL A 40 -13.68 39.63 -32.11
C VAL A 40 -12.44 40.25 -31.43
N GLU A 41 -12.17 41.52 -31.69
CA GLU A 41 -11.06 42.24 -31.05
C GLU A 41 -11.30 42.39 -29.55
N GLN A 42 -12.51 42.76 -29.13
CA GLN A 42 -12.87 42.88 -27.71
C GLN A 42 -12.75 41.52 -26.99
N LYS A 43 -13.29 40.45 -27.57
CA LYS A 43 -13.19 39.11 -27.01
C LYS A 43 -11.77 38.59 -26.90
N TYR A 44 -10.94 38.96 -27.86
CA TYR A 44 -9.52 38.61 -27.81
C TYR A 44 -8.82 39.30 -26.63
N GLU A 45 -9.04 40.61 -26.45
CA GLU A 45 -8.44 41.34 -25.32
C GLU A 45 -8.99 40.87 -23.95
N GLU A 46 -10.27 40.54 -23.84
CA GLU A 46 -10.84 39.91 -22.63
C GLU A 46 -10.13 38.59 -22.29
N LEU A 47 -9.97 37.72 -23.29
CA LEU A 47 -9.34 36.40 -23.10
C LEU A 47 -7.85 36.55 -22.83
N LYS A 48 -7.18 37.51 -23.41
CA LYS A 48 -5.78 37.79 -23.13
C LYS A 48 -5.58 38.32 -21.74
N ALA A 49 -6.40 39.26 -21.28
CA ALA A 49 -6.38 39.78 -19.90
C ALA A 49 -6.65 38.64 -18.88
N PHE A 50 -7.58 37.72 -19.18
CA PHE A 50 -7.84 36.56 -18.36
C PHE A 50 -6.66 35.55 -18.35
N SER A 51 -5.98 35.36 -19.45
CA SER A 51 -4.78 34.55 -19.56
C SER A 51 -3.61 35.15 -18.78
N ASP A 52 -3.40 36.46 -18.94
CA ASP A 52 -2.32 37.19 -18.27
C ASP A 52 -2.56 37.27 -16.74
N SER A 53 -3.82 37.40 -16.31
CA SER A 53 -4.15 37.36 -14.87
C SER A 53 -3.87 36.01 -14.21
N ARG A 54 -3.96 34.90 -14.94
CA ARG A 54 -3.54 33.56 -14.49
C ARG A 54 -2.02 33.40 -14.42
N LEU A 55 -1.27 34.16 -15.19
CA LEU A 55 0.19 34.13 -15.21
C LEU A 55 0.82 35.01 -14.14
N THR A 56 0.04 35.95 -13.54
CA THR A 56 0.51 36.90 -12.53
C THR A 56 0.25 36.50 -11.08
N THR A 57 -0.31 35.31 -10.82
CA THR A 57 -0.21 34.73 -9.47
C THR A 57 1.25 34.32 -9.24
N GLN A 58 1.97 35.21 -8.61
CA GLN A 58 3.40 35.15 -8.31
C GLN A 58 3.83 33.94 -7.46
N ASP A 59 2.87 33.10 -7.07
CA ASP A 59 3.10 32.03 -6.07
C ASP A 59 3.05 30.59 -6.61
N SER A 60 2.97 30.37 -7.92
CA SER A 60 2.86 29.01 -8.44
C SER A 60 3.76 28.67 -9.63
N ARG A 61 4.82 29.42 -9.83
CA ARG A 61 5.87 28.95 -10.74
C ARG A 61 6.78 28.00 -9.98
N LEU A 62 6.34 26.75 -9.89
CA LEU A 62 7.25 25.66 -9.56
C LEU A 62 8.41 25.73 -10.54
N ASP A 63 9.59 26.08 -10.04
CA ASP A 63 10.81 26.01 -10.81
C ASP A 63 11.20 24.54 -10.95
N LEU A 64 10.80 23.94 -12.07
CA LEU A 64 11.08 22.54 -12.36
C LEU A 64 12.58 22.26 -12.62
N SER A 65 13.42 23.28 -12.64
CA SER A 65 14.87 23.12 -12.74
C SER A 65 15.53 22.89 -11.38
N LEU A 66 14.84 23.24 -10.30
CA LEU A 66 15.33 22.93 -8.95
C LEU A 66 15.20 21.43 -8.68
N PRO A 67 16.21 20.81 -8.07
CA PRO A 67 16.07 19.43 -7.57
C PRO A 67 14.91 19.39 -6.57
N GLY A 68 14.08 18.36 -6.68
CA GLY A 68 13.04 18.09 -5.67
C GLY A 68 13.67 17.81 -4.31
N ASP A 69 12.88 17.96 -3.26
CA ASP A 69 13.31 17.55 -1.91
C ASP A 69 13.70 16.07 -1.94
N ASP A 70 14.87 15.77 -1.39
CA ASP A 70 15.31 14.38 -1.25
C ASP A 70 14.31 13.60 -0.40
N ILE A 71 13.63 12.64 -1.00
CA ILE A 71 12.79 11.71 -0.26
C ILE A 71 13.74 10.81 0.52
N LEU A 72 13.85 11.04 1.81
CA LEU A 72 14.59 10.17 2.71
C LEU A 72 13.95 8.77 2.68
N VAL A 73 14.56 7.87 1.94
CA VAL A 73 14.13 6.46 1.90
C VAL A 73 14.54 5.83 3.24
N GLY A 74 13.55 5.55 4.07
CA GLY A 74 13.77 4.82 5.33
C GLY A 74 14.24 3.40 5.07
N SER A 75 14.97 2.82 6.03
CA SER A 75 15.36 1.40 6.01
C SER A 75 14.37 0.54 6.80
N ARG A 76 14.22 -0.72 6.40
CA ARG A 76 13.43 -1.70 7.16
C ARG A 76 14.20 -2.19 8.37
N HIS A 77 13.50 -2.42 9.47
CA HIS A 77 14.09 -3.01 10.67
C HIS A 77 14.67 -4.40 10.36
N PRO A 78 15.84 -4.77 10.93
CA PRO A 78 16.49 -6.07 10.69
C PRO A 78 15.59 -7.29 10.90
N VAL A 79 14.73 -7.29 11.94
CA VAL A 79 13.76 -8.34 12.19
C VAL A 79 12.77 -8.48 11.02
N THR A 80 12.31 -7.36 10.46
CA THR A 80 11.41 -7.38 9.29
C THR A 80 12.12 -7.94 8.06
N LEU A 81 13.38 -7.59 7.84
CA LEU A 81 14.17 -8.13 6.74
C LEU A 81 14.33 -9.64 6.87
N MET A 82 14.68 -10.13 8.06
CA MET A 82 14.83 -11.55 8.35
C MET A 82 13.52 -12.31 8.20
N ARG A 83 12.41 -11.78 8.78
CA ARG A 83 11.07 -12.36 8.60
C ARG A 83 10.72 -12.50 7.12
N ASN A 84 10.92 -11.45 6.34
CA ASN A 84 10.60 -11.48 4.91
C ASN A 84 11.47 -12.48 4.14
N ARG A 85 12.75 -12.63 4.51
CA ARG A 85 13.63 -13.63 3.92
C ARG A 85 13.16 -15.06 4.23
N ILE A 86 12.82 -15.34 5.51
CA ILE A 86 12.28 -16.63 5.92
C ILE A 86 10.99 -16.94 5.16
N VAL A 87 10.06 -15.99 5.11
CA VAL A 87 8.79 -16.12 4.39
C VAL A 87 9.04 -16.45 2.91
N ALA A 88 9.93 -15.73 2.24
CA ALA A 88 10.26 -15.96 0.83
C ALA A 88 10.84 -17.37 0.57
N ILE A 89 11.68 -17.89 1.48
CA ILE A 89 12.24 -19.25 1.37
C ILE A 89 11.10 -20.28 1.45
N PHE A 90 10.24 -20.19 2.45
CA PHE A 90 9.15 -21.15 2.64
C PHE A 90 8.06 -21.06 1.56
N GLN A 91 7.78 -19.86 1.05
CA GLN A 91 6.87 -19.70 -0.09
C GLN A 91 7.38 -20.42 -1.35
N ARG A 92 8.68 -20.44 -1.60
CA ARG A 92 9.30 -21.22 -2.68
C ARG A 92 9.12 -22.72 -2.49
N LEU A 93 8.98 -23.19 -1.24
CA LEU A 93 8.65 -24.57 -0.91
C LEU A 93 7.13 -24.84 -0.96
N GLY A 94 6.30 -23.87 -1.32
CA GLY A 94 4.86 -23.99 -1.39
C GLY A 94 4.13 -23.86 -0.05
N PHE A 95 4.75 -23.27 0.97
CA PHE A 95 4.08 -22.96 2.22
C PHE A 95 3.27 -21.67 2.09
N ALA A 96 2.03 -21.70 2.53
CA ALA A 96 1.20 -20.51 2.74
C ALA A 96 1.63 -19.76 4.01
N VAL A 97 1.39 -18.46 4.05
CA VAL A 97 1.63 -17.64 5.24
C VAL A 97 0.29 -17.34 5.88
N ALA A 98 0.14 -17.67 7.15
CA ALA A 98 -1.03 -17.30 7.93
C ALA A 98 -0.62 -16.57 9.21
N GLU A 99 -1.43 -15.58 9.59
CA GLU A 99 -1.26 -14.80 10.80
C GLU A 99 -2.52 -14.94 11.67
N GLY A 100 -2.37 -14.81 12.97
CA GLY A 100 -3.47 -14.90 13.93
C GLY A 100 -3.37 -13.83 15.01
N PRO A 101 -4.36 -13.78 15.90
CA PRO A 101 -4.43 -12.78 16.95
C PRO A 101 -3.26 -12.91 17.93
N GLU A 102 -2.83 -11.77 18.49
CA GLU A 102 -1.82 -11.73 19.55
C GLU A 102 -2.43 -11.93 20.94
N ILE A 103 -3.72 -11.63 21.10
CA ILE A 103 -4.49 -11.93 22.31
C ILE A 103 -5.30 -13.18 22.03
N GLU A 104 -5.13 -14.20 22.85
CA GLU A 104 -5.73 -15.53 22.69
C GLU A 104 -6.46 -15.98 23.93
N ASP A 105 -7.41 -16.87 23.74
CA ASP A 105 -8.02 -17.63 24.83
C ASP A 105 -7.11 -18.77 25.32
N ASP A 106 -7.45 -19.32 26.46
CA ASP A 106 -6.71 -20.41 27.07
C ASP A 106 -6.69 -21.68 26.19
N TRP A 107 -7.78 -21.97 25.51
CA TRP A 107 -7.88 -23.16 24.65
C TRP A 107 -6.85 -23.13 23.52
N HIS A 108 -6.80 -22.06 22.72
CA HIS A 108 -5.90 -21.97 21.58
C HIS A 108 -4.43 -21.78 21.99
N ASN A 109 -4.18 -21.15 23.14
CA ASN A 109 -2.81 -20.93 23.59
C ASN A 109 -2.23 -22.13 24.34
N PHE A 110 -3.08 -22.93 25.03
CA PHE A 110 -2.61 -24.02 25.88
C PHE A 110 -3.41 -25.32 25.73
N GLY A 111 -4.73 -25.27 25.86
CA GLY A 111 -5.58 -26.45 25.93
C GLY A 111 -5.44 -27.37 24.74
N ALA A 112 -5.59 -26.85 23.55
CA ALA A 112 -5.50 -27.58 22.29
C ALA A 112 -4.10 -28.15 22.01
N LEU A 113 -3.05 -27.58 22.64
CA LEU A 113 -1.67 -28.06 22.55
C LEU A 113 -1.34 -29.10 23.64
N ASN A 114 -2.35 -29.59 24.37
CA ASN A 114 -2.20 -30.58 25.44
C ASN A 114 -1.29 -30.10 26.59
N LEU A 115 -1.33 -28.80 26.89
CA LEU A 115 -0.67 -28.20 28.05
C LEU A 115 -1.67 -28.23 29.24
N PRO A 116 -1.48 -29.09 30.25
CA PRO A 116 -2.42 -29.22 31.37
C PRO A 116 -2.45 -27.95 32.24
N GLU A 117 -3.51 -27.80 33.04
CA GLU A 117 -3.69 -26.62 33.92
C GLU A 117 -2.53 -26.37 34.89
N HIS A 118 -1.82 -27.42 35.29
CA HIS A 118 -0.70 -27.33 36.24
C HIS A 118 0.66 -27.16 35.54
N HIS A 119 0.68 -26.95 34.22
CA HIS A 119 1.93 -26.80 33.51
C HIS A 119 2.60 -25.47 33.89
N PRO A 120 3.92 -25.44 34.17
CA PRO A 120 4.62 -24.22 34.59
C PRO A 120 4.45 -23.05 33.61
N ALA A 121 4.39 -23.31 32.32
CA ALA A 121 4.20 -22.28 31.28
C ALA A 121 2.88 -21.49 31.40
N ARG A 122 1.89 -22.00 32.13
CA ARG A 122 0.65 -21.28 32.44
C ARG A 122 0.77 -20.35 33.65
N GLY A 123 1.92 -20.37 34.34
CA GLY A 123 2.17 -19.49 35.47
C GLY A 123 2.15 -18.02 35.10
N MET A 124 1.63 -17.14 35.96
CA MET A 124 1.69 -15.71 35.81
C MET A 124 3.13 -15.17 35.72
N GLN A 125 4.11 -15.97 36.11
CA GLN A 125 5.53 -15.61 36.02
C GLN A 125 6.05 -15.70 34.57
N ASP A 126 5.43 -16.55 33.74
CA ASP A 126 5.88 -16.82 32.37
C ASP A 126 4.90 -16.29 31.31
N THR A 127 3.64 -16.03 31.66
CA THR A 127 2.57 -15.61 30.75
C THR A 127 1.94 -14.29 31.16
N PHE A 128 1.69 -13.43 30.19
CA PHE A 128 0.93 -12.19 30.40
C PHE A 128 -0.56 -12.46 30.27
N TYR A 129 -1.29 -12.40 31.36
CA TYR A 129 -2.75 -12.46 31.38
C TYR A 129 -3.34 -11.06 31.17
N VAL A 130 -4.21 -10.94 30.17
CA VAL A 130 -4.95 -9.69 29.89
C VAL A 130 -6.24 -9.66 30.71
N GLN A 131 -6.87 -10.83 30.88
CA GLN A 131 -8.08 -11.02 31.65
C GLN A 131 -8.06 -12.42 32.27
N THR A 132 -8.58 -12.56 33.48
CA THR A 132 -8.53 -13.82 34.21
C THR A 132 -9.87 -14.57 34.25
N ASN A 133 -10.97 -13.94 33.81
CA ASN A 133 -12.27 -14.61 33.74
C ASN A 133 -13.19 -13.97 32.69
N PRO A 134 -13.39 -14.59 31.51
CA PRO A 134 -12.63 -15.73 30.99
C PRO A 134 -11.14 -15.42 30.80
N GLU A 135 -10.31 -16.44 30.76
CA GLU A 135 -8.87 -16.26 30.62
C GLU A 135 -8.50 -15.85 29.20
N TRP A 136 -7.87 -14.68 29.11
CA TRP A 136 -7.27 -14.15 27.89
C TRP A 136 -5.81 -13.81 28.14
N VAL A 137 -4.94 -14.24 27.23
CA VAL A 137 -3.49 -14.11 27.38
C VAL A 137 -2.87 -13.46 26.14
N LEU A 138 -1.72 -12.82 26.32
CA LEU A 138 -0.83 -12.57 25.19
C LEU A 138 -0.17 -13.88 24.80
N ARG A 139 -0.29 -14.27 23.53
CA ARG A 139 0.20 -15.57 23.05
C ARG A 139 1.68 -15.77 23.34
N THR A 140 2.01 -16.94 23.85
CA THR A 140 3.38 -17.32 24.23
C THR A 140 4.17 -17.96 23.10
N HIS A 141 3.50 -18.33 22.02
CA HIS A 141 4.04 -18.93 20.79
C HIS A 141 3.06 -18.67 19.63
N THR A 142 3.46 -19.03 18.41
CA THR A 142 2.60 -18.89 17.22
C THR A 142 1.81 -20.16 16.88
N SER A 143 1.91 -21.22 17.71
CA SER A 143 1.19 -22.48 17.53
C SER A 143 -0.33 -22.34 17.63
N ASN A 144 -0.83 -21.28 18.29
CA ASN A 144 -2.25 -20.92 18.31
C ASN A 144 -2.83 -20.77 16.88
N VAL A 145 -2.05 -20.23 15.96
CA VAL A 145 -2.46 -20.10 14.55
C VAL A 145 -2.55 -21.47 13.87
N GLN A 146 -1.67 -22.41 14.23
CA GLN A 146 -1.73 -23.80 13.73
C GLN A 146 -3.04 -24.48 14.16
N ILE A 147 -3.44 -24.28 15.42
CA ILE A 147 -4.71 -24.82 15.95
C ILE A 147 -5.89 -24.28 15.14
N ARG A 148 -5.94 -22.96 14.93
CA ARG A 148 -6.98 -22.29 14.12
C ARG A 148 -7.03 -22.81 12.68
N GLU A 149 -5.88 -23.11 12.07
CA GLU A 149 -5.84 -23.72 10.74
C GLU A 149 -6.34 -25.16 10.75
N MET A 150 -5.97 -25.96 11.76
CA MET A 150 -6.47 -27.35 11.90
C MET A 150 -7.97 -27.41 12.18
N GLU A 151 -8.52 -26.47 12.95
CA GLU A 151 -9.96 -26.38 13.22
C GLU A 151 -10.82 -26.12 11.99
N LYS A 152 -10.26 -25.52 10.93
CA LYS A 152 -10.95 -25.37 9.64
C LYS A 152 -11.24 -26.71 8.96
N GLY A 153 -10.52 -27.75 9.31
CA GLY A 153 -10.68 -29.11 8.75
C GLY A 153 -10.34 -29.24 7.27
N ILE A 154 -9.61 -28.28 6.70
CA ILE A 154 -9.23 -28.25 5.27
C ILE A 154 -7.82 -28.82 5.13
N LEU A 155 -7.70 -29.95 4.45
CA LEU A 155 -6.41 -30.60 4.17
C LEU A 155 -6.12 -30.55 2.67
N PRO A 156 -4.83 -30.55 2.26
CA PRO A 156 -3.63 -30.54 3.12
C PRO A 156 -3.35 -29.16 3.73
N ILE A 157 -2.68 -29.15 4.90
CA ILE A 157 -2.16 -27.94 5.52
C ILE A 157 -0.67 -27.86 5.27
N ARG A 158 -0.20 -26.79 4.67
CA ARG A 158 1.21 -26.48 4.46
C ARG A 158 1.43 -25.01 4.68
N GLY A 159 1.71 -24.65 5.93
CA GLY A 159 1.72 -23.25 6.38
C GLY A 159 2.91 -22.88 7.25
N ILE A 160 3.27 -21.62 7.22
CA ILE A 160 4.16 -20.97 8.19
C ILE A 160 3.41 -19.85 8.90
N TYR A 161 3.73 -19.65 10.16
CA TYR A 161 3.02 -18.79 11.09
C TYR A 161 4.00 -17.80 11.74
N PRO A 162 4.40 -16.75 11.00
CA PRO A 162 5.26 -15.72 11.57
C PRO A 162 4.48 -14.81 12.50
N GLY A 163 5.04 -14.48 13.66
CA GLY A 163 4.36 -13.59 14.58
C GLY A 163 5.21 -13.15 15.75
N ARG A 164 4.72 -12.13 16.46
CA ARG A 164 5.26 -11.70 17.74
C ARG A 164 4.66 -12.58 18.84
N VAL A 165 5.47 -12.94 19.80
CA VAL A 165 5.10 -13.74 20.96
C VAL A 165 5.61 -13.08 22.23
N TYR A 166 5.00 -13.40 23.37
CA TYR A 166 5.19 -12.68 24.62
C TYR A 166 5.50 -13.67 25.75
N ARG A 167 6.47 -13.32 26.56
CA ARG A 167 6.82 -14.06 27.78
C ARG A 167 7.12 -13.10 28.89
N ASN A 168 6.56 -13.35 30.07
CA ASN A 168 6.75 -12.51 31.25
C ASN A 168 8.11 -12.80 31.89
N GLU A 169 9.18 -12.56 31.13
CA GLU A 169 10.56 -12.76 31.61
C GLU A 169 11.16 -11.42 32.06
N THR A 170 12.12 -11.51 32.97
CA THR A 170 12.89 -10.35 33.38
C THR A 170 13.70 -9.80 32.20
N VAL A 171 13.45 -8.55 31.84
CA VAL A 171 14.13 -7.90 30.72
C VAL A 171 15.62 -7.75 31.03
N SER A 172 16.49 -8.19 30.14
CA SER A 172 17.92 -8.11 30.22
C SER A 172 18.54 -7.76 28.87
N ALA A 173 19.86 -7.64 28.80
CA ALA A 173 20.55 -7.44 27.50
C ALA A 173 20.37 -8.61 26.52
N ARG A 174 19.95 -9.78 26.98
CA ARG A 174 19.79 -11.01 26.19
C ARG A 174 18.36 -11.52 26.12
N SER A 175 17.45 -10.99 26.94
CA SER A 175 16.06 -11.45 27.03
C SER A 175 15.13 -10.24 27.04
N HIS A 176 14.08 -10.31 26.25
CA HIS A 176 13.01 -9.31 26.21
C HIS A 176 11.67 -9.97 26.44
N CYS A 177 10.69 -9.22 26.95
CA CYS A 177 9.34 -9.72 27.19
C CYS A 177 8.55 -10.06 25.91
N PHE A 178 9.06 -9.74 24.74
CA PHE A 178 8.53 -10.20 23.47
C PHE A 178 9.67 -10.53 22.47
N PHE A 179 9.38 -11.44 21.56
CA PHE A 179 10.27 -11.76 20.45
C PHE A 179 9.45 -12.20 19.22
N HIS A 180 10.12 -12.45 18.11
CA HIS A 180 9.46 -12.91 16.89
C HIS A 180 9.78 -14.39 16.68
N GLN A 181 8.76 -15.14 16.32
CA GLN A 181 8.83 -16.58 16.07
C GLN A 181 8.24 -16.88 14.69
N VAL A 182 8.76 -17.88 14.02
CA VAL A 182 8.17 -18.46 12.82
C VAL A 182 8.03 -19.95 13.06
N GLU A 183 6.82 -20.44 13.07
CA GLU A 183 6.54 -21.87 13.15
C GLU A 183 6.03 -22.38 11.81
N GLY A 184 6.15 -23.67 11.57
CA GLY A 184 5.65 -24.31 10.37
C GLY A 184 4.85 -25.57 10.68
N LEU A 185 3.81 -25.82 9.90
CA LEU A 185 3.00 -27.03 9.98
C LEU A 185 2.82 -27.60 8.57
N TYR A 186 3.07 -28.90 8.45
CA TYR A 186 2.77 -29.64 7.23
C TYR A 186 1.99 -30.89 7.56
N ILE A 187 0.75 -30.97 7.12
CA ILE A 187 -0.15 -32.12 7.25
C ILE A 187 -0.61 -32.51 5.85
N ASP A 188 -0.26 -33.70 5.43
CA ASP A 188 -0.64 -34.27 4.15
C ASP A 188 -0.52 -35.79 4.21
N GLU A 189 -1.02 -36.48 3.19
CA GLU A 189 -0.78 -37.93 3.02
C GLU A 189 0.70 -38.19 2.74
N ASN A 190 1.22 -39.26 3.34
CA ASN A 190 2.60 -39.73 3.14
C ASN A 190 3.72 -38.78 3.60
N VAL A 191 3.44 -37.76 4.42
CA VAL A 191 4.48 -36.90 5.00
C VAL A 191 5.27 -37.70 6.03
N SER A 192 6.58 -37.61 5.96
CA SER A 192 7.51 -38.36 6.79
C SER A 192 8.51 -37.45 7.52
N PHE A 193 9.25 -38.00 8.48
CA PHE A 193 10.34 -37.30 9.14
C PHE A 193 11.46 -36.89 8.17
N ALA A 194 11.62 -37.62 7.06
CA ALA A 194 12.58 -37.28 6.03
C ALA A 194 12.21 -35.93 5.34
N ASP A 195 10.93 -35.68 5.13
CA ASP A 195 10.42 -34.44 4.54
C ASP A 195 10.70 -33.26 5.49
N LEU A 196 10.48 -33.41 6.78
CA LEU A 196 10.83 -32.42 7.78
C LEU A 196 12.33 -32.10 7.72
N LYS A 197 13.17 -33.12 7.76
CA LYS A 197 14.62 -32.96 7.72
C LYS A 197 15.08 -32.25 6.44
N GLN A 198 14.54 -32.63 5.29
CA GLN A 198 14.90 -32.04 4.02
C GLN A 198 14.44 -30.59 3.90
N THR A 199 13.25 -30.28 4.39
CA THR A 199 12.73 -28.91 4.48
C THR A 199 13.65 -28.01 5.31
N LEU A 200 14.09 -28.50 6.48
CA LEU A 200 15.02 -27.76 7.34
C LEU A 200 16.41 -27.60 6.71
N TYR A 201 16.92 -28.63 6.03
CA TYR A 201 18.20 -28.49 5.31
C TYR A 201 18.13 -27.44 4.23
N PHE A 202 17.07 -27.46 3.40
CA PHE A 202 16.86 -26.47 2.37
C PHE A 202 16.76 -25.06 2.98
N PHE A 203 15.99 -24.92 4.04
CA PHE A 203 15.84 -23.64 4.73
C PHE A 203 17.19 -23.08 5.22
N VAL A 204 18.02 -23.92 5.87
CA VAL A 204 19.33 -23.49 6.39
C VAL A 204 20.31 -23.14 5.27
N GLN A 205 20.24 -23.83 4.13
CA GLN A 205 21.09 -23.54 2.98
C GLN A 205 20.74 -22.20 2.29
N GLU A 206 19.44 -21.84 2.30
CA GLU A 206 18.96 -20.62 1.64
C GLU A 206 18.98 -19.38 2.55
N LEU A 207 19.09 -19.57 3.88
CA LEU A 207 19.15 -18.50 4.87
C LEU A 207 20.54 -17.87 4.93
#